data_45b9e6d2bb882b574c603c151048072b
#
_entry.id   45b9e6d2bb882b574c603c151048072b
#
_cell.length_a   1.000
_cell.length_b   1.000
_cell.length_c   1.000
_cell.angle_alpha   90.00
_cell.angle_beta   90.00
_cell.angle_gamma   90.00
#
_symmetry.space_group_name_H-M   'P 1'
#
loop_
_entity.id
_entity.type
_entity.pdbx_description
1 polymer ?
#
loop_
_entity_poly.entity_id
_entity_poly.type
_entity_poly.pdbx_seq_one_letter_code
_entity_poly.pdbx_strand_id
1 'polypeptide(L)'
;RARSLTPGTIAEARRRRPFPVTGDILTASMTVSQAAPEDLRAEALAALSGATDEAALEQWRAEWLGRQDGRVTLLLRAVREQPADQRAAFGQAANAVKQALEAALGERQDALKQAALKTLSTTAALDVTLPGRPQTIGRLHPVTQTMRDCVKAFQEMGFRVAEGPEVEWSAYNFDAMRIPDDHPARDMWDTIWVDTLLNGERKMLLRTHTSPNQARVMERTPEPPVRVIVPGKCYRQEATDATHEWMLTQIEGLAVDEGVRMSDLKGVLYEFARKMFGQDRKVIFHHSYFPFVEPGVEMAMDRNLAWSSRLLE
;
A
#
# COMPACT_ATOMS: atom_id res chain seq x y z
N ARG A 1 -28.35 -7.66 -10.76
CA ARG A 1 -29.40 -7.20 -9.82
C ARG A 1 -28.70 -6.64 -8.59
N ALA A 2 -28.51 -5.32 -8.59
CA ALA A 2 -28.02 -4.56 -7.45
C ALA A 2 -29.18 -4.37 -6.46
N ARG A 3 -28.98 -4.73 -5.20
CA ARG A 3 -29.90 -4.35 -4.11
C ARG A 3 -29.40 -3.03 -3.51
N SER A 4 -30.25 -2.02 -3.62
CA SER A 4 -30.11 -0.73 -2.96
C SER A 4 -30.27 -0.92 -1.44
N LEU A 5 -29.32 -0.41 -0.67
CA LEU A 5 -29.45 -0.23 0.77
C LEU A 5 -29.89 1.22 1.01
N THR A 6 -31.09 1.36 1.54
CA THR A 6 -31.68 2.62 2.02
C THR A 6 -31.04 3.08 3.32
N PRO A 7 -30.80 4.39 3.53
CA PRO A 7 -30.31 4.94 4.79
C PRO A 7 -31.50 5.23 5.73
N GLY A 8 -31.65 4.41 6.73
CA GLY A 8 -32.63 4.60 7.79
C GLY A 8 -32.16 3.93 9.08
N THR A 9 -32.17 4.72 10.17
CA THR A 9 -32.07 4.28 11.57
C THR A 9 -30.68 4.40 12.24
N ILE A 10 -30.17 5.62 12.36
CA ILE A 10 -29.29 6.03 13.46
C ILE A 10 -29.87 7.31 14.09
N ALA A 11 -31.00 7.22 14.74
CA ALA A 11 -31.59 8.35 15.45
C ALA A 11 -32.53 7.92 16.60
N GLU A 12 -32.19 6.86 17.32
CA GLU A 12 -33.03 6.45 18.46
C GLU A 12 -32.25 5.79 19.60
N ALA A 13 -31.25 6.48 20.15
CA ALA A 13 -30.64 6.09 21.41
C ALA A 13 -30.03 7.30 22.17
N ARG A 14 -30.79 8.40 22.27
CA ARG A 14 -30.48 9.46 23.23
C ARG A 14 -31.76 9.93 23.93
N ARG A 15 -32.42 9.03 24.68
CA ARG A 15 -33.32 9.46 25.75
C ARG A 15 -32.50 9.50 27.04
N ARG A 16 -32.05 10.69 27.39
CA ARG A 16 -31.51 11.02 28.71
C ARG A 16 -32.60 10.73 29.74
N ARG A 17 -32.37 9.80 30.68
CA ARG A 17 -33.15 9.71 31.90
C ARG A 17 -32.83 10.94 32.76
N PRO A 18 -33.81 11.63 33.34
CA PRO A 18 -33.58 12.75 34.24
C PRO A 18 -32.92 12.24 35.51
N PHE A 19 -31.89 12.92 35.96
CA PHE A 19 -31.28 12.73 37.28
C PHE A 19 -32.31 13.05 38.36
N PRO A 20 -32.41 12.27 39.44
CA PRO A 20 -33.17 12.67 40.62
C PRO A 20 -32.42 13.83 41.28
N VAL A 21 -33.12 14.95 41.37
CA VAL A 21 -32.63 16.19 41.99
C VAL A 21 -32.90 16.12 43.51
N THR A 22 -31.83 16.34 44.26
CA THR A 22 -31.86 16.97 45.61
C THR A 22 -32.90 16.49 46.61
N GLY A 23 -32.52 15.50 47.40
CA GLY A 23 -33.21 15.13 48.65
C GLY A 23 -32.30 14.48 49.70
N ASP A 24 -31.32 13.71 49.25
CA ASP A 24 -30.58 12.80 50.12
C ASP A 24 -29.19 13.27 50.60
N ILE A 25 -28.67 14.38 50.05
CA ILE A 25 -27.29 14.85 50.39
C ILE A 25 -27.21 15.45 51.79
N LEU A 26 -28.27 16.06 52.28
CA LEU A 26 -28.28 16.66 53.61
C LEU A 26 -28.44 15.64 54.73
N THR A 27 -29.14 14.53 54.52
CA THR A 27 -29.28 13.44 55.47
C THR A 27 -28.03 12.57 55.57
N ALA A 28 -27.31 12.35 54.46
CA ALA A 28 -26.04 11.61 54.44
C ALA A 28 -24.90 12.39 55.16
N SER A 29 -24.88 13.71 55.10
CA SER A 29 -23.83 14.53 55.73
C SER A 29 -23.91 14.50 57.28
N MET A 30 -25.10 14.38 57.88
CA MET A 30 -25.26 14.30 59.33
C MET A 30 -24.92 12.94 59.94
N THR A 31 -25.00 11.86 59.17
CA THR A 31 -24.71 10.50 59.60
C THR A 31 -23.21 10.17 59.63
N VAL A 32 -22.41 10.80 58.75
CA VAL A 32 -20.95 10.54 58.64
C VAL A 32 -20.16 11.20 59.80
N SER A 33 -20.66 12.29 60.37
CA SER A 33 -19.96 13.01 61.49
C SER A 33 -19.96 12.22 62.81
N GLN A 34 -20.80 11.19 62.95
CA GLN A 34 -20.91 10.41 64.20
C GLN A 34 -20.45 8.94 64.04
N ALA A 35 -20.16 8.49 62.79
CA ALA A 35 -19.70 7.12 62.57
C ALA A 35 -18.25 6.93 63.02
N ALA A 36 -17.97 5.85 63.72
CA ALA A 36 -16.60 5.50 64.03
C ALA A 36 -15.81 5.21 62.76
N PRO A 37 -14.55 5.67 62.63
CA PRO A 37 -13.73 5.41 61.44
C PRO A 37 -13.68 3.97 60.97
N GLU A 38 -13.69 3.02 61.92
CA GLU A 38 -13.68 1.57 61.66
C GLU A 38 -14.97 1.04 61.02
N ASP A 39 -16.13 1.59 61.41
CA ASP A 39 -17.43 1.21 60.80
C ASP A 39 -17.51 1.66 59.35
N LEU A 40 -17.03 2.89 59.07
CA LEU A 40 -16.95 3.41 57.69
C LEU A 40 -16.00 2.58 56.81
N ARG A 41 -14.88 2.13 57.38
CA ARG A 41 -13.95 1.21 56.71
C ARG A 41 -14.61 -0.11 56.35
N ALA A 42 -15.31 -0.73 57.30
CA ALA A 42 -15.98 -2.00 57.07
C ALA A 42 -17.06 -1.89 55.95
N GLU A 43 -17.86 -0.84 56.01
CA GLU A 43 -18.89 -0.58 55.00
C GLU A 43 -18.27 -0.34 53.61
N ALA A 44 -17.20 0.44 53.49
CA ALA A 44 -16.50 0.71 52.26
C ALA A 44 -15.88 -0.55 51.66
N LEU A 45 -15.26 -1.39 52.43
CA LEU A 45 -14.67 -2.67 51.98
C LEU A 45 -15.74 -3.65 51.55
N ALA A 46 -16.86 -3.73 52.25
CA ALA A 46 -18.00 -4.54 51.84
C ALA A 46 -18.57 -4.08 50.47
N ALA A 47 -18.76 -2.78 50.29
CA ALA A 47 -19.16 -2.22 49.01
C ALA A 47 -18.15 -2.46 47.86
N LEU A 48 -16.84 -2.37 48.15
CA LEU A 48 -15.78 -2.64 47.18
C LEU A 48 -15.77 -4.10 46.71
N SER A 49 -16.07 -5.04 47.59
CA SER A 49 -16.13 -6.45 47.23
C SER A 49 -17.24 -6.77 46.22
N GLY A 50 -18.31 -5.97 46.20
CA GLY A 50 -19.41 -6.06 45.22
C GLY A 50 -19.13 -5.47 43.86
N ALA A 51 -18.05 -4.71 43.69
CA ALA A 51 -17.70 -4.11 42.40
C ALA A 51 -17.16 -5.20 41.45
N THR A 52 -17.90 -5.48 40.38
CA THR A 52 -17.60 -6.56 39.41
C THR A 52 -16.94 -6.07 38.12
N ASP A 53 -16.94 -4.79 37.84
CA ASP A 53 -16.38 -4.17 36.64
C ASP A 53 -15.72 -2.80 36.92
N GLU A 54 -15.05 -2.25 35.94
CA GLU A 54 -14.34 -0.98 36.07
C GLU A 54 -15.28 0.21 36.31
N ALA A 55 -16.48 0.18 35.75
CA ALA A 55 -17.47 1.24 35.96
C ALA A 55 -17.95 1.28 37.42
N ALA A 56 -18.20 0.09 38.05
CA ALA A 56 -18.54 -0.06 39.45
C ALA A 56 -17.40 0.41 40.36
N LEU A 57 -16.12 0.16 40.00
CA LEU A 57 -14.97 0.66 40.75
C LEU A 57 -14.84 2.18 40.69
N GLU A 58 -15.09 2.80 39.56
CA GLU A 58 -15.06 4.28 39.44
C GLU A 58 -16.23 4.92 40.22
N GLN A 59 -17.42 4.32 40.21
CA GLN A 59 -18.53 4.76 41.05
C GLN A 59 -18.18 4.67 42.53
N TRP A 60 -17.63 3.52 42.97
CA TRP A 60 -17.17 3.33 44.32
C TRP A 60 -16.11 4.36 44.71
N ARG A 61 -15.13 4.62 43.84
CA ARG A 61 -14.08 5.60 44.06
C ARG A 61 -14.63 7.02 44.23
N ALA A 62 -15.61 7.39 43.39
CA ALA A 62 -16.26 8.70 43.47
C ALA A 62 -17.02 8.88 44.79
N GLU A 63 -17.75 7.83 45.22
CA GLU A 63 -18.55 7.84 46.44
C GLU A 63 -17.69 7.86 47.71
N TRP A 64 -16.63 7.05 47.75
CA TRP A 64 -15.82 6.89 48.97
C TRP A 64 -14.61 7.80 49.02
N LEU A 65 -13.87 7.98 47.94
CA LEU A 65 -12.60 8.74 47.88
C LEU A 65 -12.70 10.02 47.07
N GLY A 66 -13.90 10.43 46.65
CA GLY A 66 -14.13 11.67 45.88
C GLY A 66 -13.58 12.91 46.58
N ARG A 67 -12.99 13.85 45.81
CA ARG A 67 -12.30 15.04 46.35
C ARG A 67 -13.20 16.00 47.13
N GLN A 68 -14.45 16.14 46.74
CA GLN A 68 -15.39 17.10 47.36
C GLN A 68 -16.36 16.43 48.32
N ASP A 69 -17.04 15.39 47.88
CA ASP A 69 -18.18 14.76 48.56
C ASP A 69 -17.94 13.28 48.93
N GLY A 70 -16.71 12.79 48.76
CA GLY A 70 -16.36 11.43 49.16
C GLY A 70 -16.49 11.26 50.66
N ARG A 71 -17.09 10.12 51.09
CA ARG A 71 -17.37 9.82 52.49
C ARG A 71 -16.12 9.88 53.39
N VAL A 72 -14.96 9.42 52.88
CA VAL A 72 -13.66 9.55 53.57
C VAL A 72 -13.18 10.99 53.63
N THR A 73 -13.43 11.77 52.61
CA THR A 73 -13.10 13.22 52.59
C THR A 73 -13.92 13.99 53.62
N LEU A 74 -15.22 13.62 53.76
CA LEU A 74 -16.09 14.21 54.79
C LEU A 74 -15.62 13.77 56.21
N LEU A 75 -15.21 12.51 56.42
CA LEU A 75 -14.64 12.03 57.64
C LEU A 75 -13.36 12.81 58.04
N LEU A 76 -12.47 13.08 57.07
CA LEU A 76 -11.27 13.88 57.29
C LEU A 76 -11.57 15.37 57.63
N ARG A 77 -12.66 15.91 57.12
CA ARG A 77 -13.12 17.28 57.48
C ARG A 77 -13.71 17.30 58.88
N ALA A 78 -14.42 16.27 59.28
CA ALA A 78 -15.01 16.15 60.65
C ALA A 78 -13.95 16.09 61.75
N VAL A 79 -12.67 15.85 61.46
CA VAL A 79 -11.55 16.00 62.42
C VAL A 79 -11.54 17.36 63.12
N ARG A 80 -11.92 18.42 62.40
CA ARG A 80 -11.94 19.80 62.93
C ARG A 80 -13.06 20.02 63.95
N GLU A 81 -14.10 19.22 63.88
CA GLU A 81 -15.28 19.31 64.75
C GLU A 81 -15.11 18.50 66.06
N GLN A 82 -14.07 17.65 66.12
CA GLN A 82 -13.77 16.87 67.33
C GLN A 82 -13.18 17.72 68.46
N PRO A 83 -13.40 17.33 69.72
CA PRO A 83 -12.75 17.90 70.90
C PRO A 83 -11.21 17.91 70.74
N ALA A 84 -10.55 18.92 71.33
CA ALA A 84 -9.11 19.17 71.11
C ALA A 84 -8.22 17.98 71.52
N ASP A 85 -8.63 17.27 72.55
CA ASP A 85 -7.97 16.06 73.10
C ASP A 85 -8.09 14.83 72.20
N GLN A 86 -9.13 14.73 71.36
CA GLN A 86 -9.42 13.56 70.50
C GLN A 86 -9.01 13.80 69.05
N ARG A 87 -8.72 15.01 68.60
CA ARG A 87 -8.41 15.37 67.19
C ARG A 87 -7.24 14.59 66.63
N ALA A 88 -6.18 14.44 67.41
CA ALA A 88 -4.99 13.72 66.91
C ALA A 88 -5.27 12.25 66.67
N ALA A 89 -5.93 11.58 67.61
CA ALA A 89 -6.27 10.16 67.49
C ALA A 89 -7.29 9.91 66.37
N PHE A 90 -8.33 10.74 66.27
CA PHE A 90 -9.32 10.65 65.20
C PHE A 90 -8.73 10.93 63.85
N GLY A 91 -7.84 11.90 63.69
CA GLY A 91 -7.14 12.22 62.46
C GLY A 91 -6.21 11.09 61.99
N GLN A 92 -5.52 10.43 62.93
CA GLN A 92 -4.72 9.25 62.62
C GLN A 92 -5.59 8.07 62.13
N ALA A 93 -6.70 7.82 62.82
CA ALA A 93 -7.64 6.76 62.44
C ALA A 93 -8.26 7.03 61.03
N ALA A 94 -8.69 8.28 60.78
CA ALA A 94 -9.25 8.66 59.48
C ALA A 94 -8.23 8.51 58.32
N ASN A 95 -6.96 8.86 58.55
CA ASN A 95 -5.91 8.68 57.54
C ASN A 95 -5.58 7.20 57.33
N ALA A 96 -5.59 6.37 58.40
CA ALA A 96 -5.41 4.94 58.27
C ALA A 96 -6.52 4.27 57.47
N VAL A 97 -7.78 4.71 57.65
CA VAL A 97 -8.91 4.27 56.82
C VAL A 97 -8.70 4.66 55.35
N LYS A 98 -8.31 5.88 55.09
CA LYS A 98 -8.02 6.34 53.73
C LYS A 98 -6.97 5.47 53.02
N GLN A 99 -5.84 5.23 53.70
CA GLN A 99 -4.75 4.44 53.12
C GLN A 99 -5.19 2.97 52.91
N ALA A 100 -5.94 2.39 53.84
CA ALA A 100 -6.45 1.04 53.72
C ALA A 100 -7.43 0.90 52.52
N LEU A 101 -8.28 1.89 52.29
CA LEU A 101 -9.22 1.89 51.17
C LEU A 101 -8.53 2.12 49.82
N GLU A 102 -7.52 2.99 49.77
CA GLU A 102 -6.71 3.19 48.56
C GLU A 102 -5.93 1.93 48.16
N ALA A 103 -5.36 1.22 49.17
CA ALA A 103 -4.70 -0.07 48.92
C ALA A 103 -5.67 -1.14 48.43
N ALA A 104 -6.83 -1.29 49.10
CA ALA A 104 -7.85 -2.26 48.71
C ALA A 104 -8.43 -2.00 47.32
N LEU A 105 -8.60 -0.71 46.92
CA LEU A 105 -8.99 -0.35 45.58
C LEU A 105 -7.96 -0.78 44.51
N GLY A 106 -6.66 -0.56 44.80
CA GLY A 106 -5.58 -1.03 43.93
C GLY A 106 -5.58 -2.54 43.72
N GLU A 107 -5.68 -3.29 44.82
CA GLU A 107 -5.75 -4.76 44.76
C GLU A 107 -6.96 -5.25 43.94
N ARG A 108 -8.12 -4.59 44.13
CA ARG A 108 -9.34 -4.95 43.37
C ARG A 108 -9.23 -4.64 41.89
N GLN A 109 -8.62 -3.50 41.54
CA GLN A 109 -8.34 -3.13 40.13
C GLN A 109 -7.42 -4.14 39.45
N ASP A 110 -6.35 -4.55 40.14
CA ASP A 110 -5.41 -5.53 39.61
C ASP A 110 -6.06 -6.91 39.46
N ALA A 111 -6.89 -7.32 40.44
CA ALA A 111 -7.64 -8.57 40.35
C ALA A 111 -8.60 -8.60 39.14
N LEU A 112 -9.33 -7.50 38.87
CA LEU A 112 -10.20 -7.40 37.69
C LEU A 112 -9.43 -7.41 36.40
N LYS A 113 -8.30 -6.70 36.31
CA LYS A 113 -7.41 -6.73 35.14
C LYS A 113 -6.89 -8.12 34.83
N GLN A 114 -6.44 -8.84 35.90
CA GLN A 114 -5.96 -10.22 35.75
C GLN A 114 -7.08 -11.17 35.33
N ALA A 115 -8.29 -11.00 35.84
CA ALA A 115 -9.45 -11.78 35.43
C ALA A 115 -9.81 -11.51 33.96
N ALA A 116 -9.79 -10.25 33.52
CA ALA A 116 -10.01 -9.86 32.13
C ALA A 116 -8.95 -10.45 31.17
N LEU A 117 -7.67 -10.42 31.57
CA LEU A 117 -6.57 -11.03 30.81
C LEU A 117 -6.72 -12.54 30.69
N LYS A 118 -7.11 -13.24 31.79
CA LYS A 118 -7.39 -14.66 31.71
C LYS A 118 -8.56 -14.99 30.80
N THR A 119 -9.61 -14.20 30.82
CA THR A 119 -10.77 -14.39 29.93
C THR A 119 -10.37 -14.19 28.49
N LEU A 120 -9.57 -13.15 28.18
CA LEU A 120 -9.03 -12.92 26.83
C LEU A 120 -8.15 -14.08 26.36
N SER A 121 -7.33 -14.64 27.24
CA SER A 121 -6.46 -15.78 26.88
C SER A 121 -7.22 -17.07 26.62
N THR A 122 -8.42 -17.24 27.18
CA THR A 122 -9.23 -18.46 27.04
C THR A 122 -10.29 -18.38 25.94
N THR A 123 -10.88 -17.19 25.72
CA THR A 123 -12.00 -17.01 24.77
C THR A 123 -11.60 -16.45 23.42
N ALA A 124 -10.52 -15.71 23.34
CA ALA A 124 -10.03 -15.09 22.11
C ALA A 124 -8.62 -15.56 21.74
N ALA A 125 -8.27 -16.80 22.09
CA ALA A 125 -6.96 -17.33 21.75
C ALA A 125 -6.80 -17.45 20.22
N LEU A 126 -6.47 -16.32 19.60
CA LEU A 126 -5.83 -16.36 18.30
C LEU A 126 -4.50 -17.12 18.51
N ASP A 127 -4.42 -18.34 17.99
CA ASP A 127 -3.18 -19.08 18.04
C ASP A 127 -2.14 -18.38 17.19
N VAL A 128 -1.29 -17.58 17.82
CA VAL A 128 -0.21 -16.83 17.15
C VAL A 128 0.91 -17.73 16.64
N THR A 129 0.89 -19.03 16.95
CA THR A 129 1.84 -20.01 16.43
C THR A 129 1.39 -20.58 15.08
N LEU A 130 0.12 -20.40 14.71
CA LEU A 130 -0.35 -20.80 13.40
C LEU A 130 0.34 -19.95 12.31
N PRO A 131 0.85 -20.61 11.26
CA PRO A 131 1.41 -19.86 10.14
C PRO A 131 0.35 -18.93 9.55
N GLY A 132 0.73 -17.70 9.23
CA GLY A 132 -0.13 -16.77 8.51
C GLY A 132 -0.63 -17.38 7.20
N ARG A 133 -1.73 -16.88 6.66
CA ARG A 133 -2.18 -17.31 5.32
C ARG A 133 -1.06 -17.04 4.32
N PRO A 134 -0.58 -18.08 3.59
CA PRO A 134 0.43 -17.87 2.58
C PRO A 134 -0.12 -16.89 1.54
N GLN A 135 0.58 -15.79 1.34
CA GLN A 135 0.26 -14.91 0.22
C GLN A 135 0.76 -15.59 -1.04
N THR A 136 -0.14 -15.83 -1.98
CA THR A 136 0.24 -16.25 -3.32
C THR A 136 0.99 -15.10 -3.98
N ILE A 137 2.30 -15.26 -4.12
CA ILE A 137 3.11 -14.32 -4.89
C ILE A 137 2.69 -14.49 -6.35
N GLY A 138 2.17 -13.44 -6.96
CA GLY A 138 1.83 -13.43 -8.38
C GLY A 138 3.08 -13.63 -9.23
N ARG A 139 2.90 -14.17 -10.45
CA ARG A 139 3.96 -14.28 -11.46
C ARG A 139 3.88 -13.10 -12.42
N LEU A 140 5.02 -12.73 -12.97
CA LEU A 140 5.07 -11.72 -14.02
C LEU A 140 4.46 -12.29 -15.31
N HIS A 141 3.77 -11.40 -16.05
CA HIS A 141 3.25 -11.77 -17.38
C HIS A 141 4.41 -12.22 -18.29
N PRO A 142 4.24 -13.24 -19.15
CA PRO A 142 5.31 -13.76 -20.04
C PRO A 142 5.98 -12.68 -20.87
N VAL A 143 5.23 -11.74 -21.44
CA VAL A 143 5.79 -10.60 -22.20
C VAL A 143 6.74 -9.77 -21.31
N THR A 144 6.37 -9.53 -20.05
CA THR A 144 7.23 -8.79 -19.12
C THR A 144 8.51 -9.56 -18.78
N GLN A 145 8.43 -10.88 -18.65
CA GLN A 145 9.59 -11.74 -18.42
C GLN A 145 10.53 -11.68 -19.62
N THR A 146 9.99 -11.93 -20.83
CA THR A 146 10.76 -11.87 -22.09
C THR A 146 11.41 -10.50 -22.29
N MET A 147 10.65 -9.41 -22.01
CA MET A 147 11.20 -8.06 -22.10
C MET A 147 12.40 -7.88 -21.17
N ARG A 148 12.31 -8.34 -19.93
CA ARG A 148 13.42 -8.25 -18.96
C ARG A 148 14.64 -9.06 -19.40
N ASP A 149 14.42 -10.24 -19.96
CA ASP A 149 15.50 -11.09 -20.46
C ASP A 149 16.20 -10.44 -21.67
N CYS A 150 15.43 -9.89 -22.61
CA CYS A 150 15.99 -9.13 -23.72
C CYS A 150 16.78 -7.89 -23.26
N VAL A 151 16.24 -7.10 -22.35
CA VAL A 151 16.91 -5.93 -21.76
C VAL A 151 18.23 -6.34 -21.12
N LYS A 152 18.21 -7.41 -20.31
CA LYS A 152 19.42 -7.94 -19.69
C LYS A 152 20.47 -8.37 -20.71
N ALA A 153 20.07 -9.10 -21.76
CA ALA A 153 20.96 -9.55 -22.81
C ALA A 153 21.66 -8.37 -23.50
N PHE A 154 20.92 -7.30 -23.82
CA PHE A 154 21.50 -6.11 -24.44
C PHE A 154 22.36 -5.27 -23.47
N GLN A 155 21.98 -5.15 -22.20
CA GLN A 155 22.77 -4.48 -21.19
C GLN A 155 24.14 -5.15 -21.00
N GLU A 156 24.19 -6.47 -21.02
CA GLU A 156 25.45 -7.23 -20.98
C GLU A 156 26.35 -7.01 -22.21
N MET A 157 25.77 -6.57 -23.33
CA MET A 157 26.50 -6.16 -24.53
C MET A 157 26.82 -4.66 -24.58
N GLY A 158 26.59 -3.92 -23.46
CA GLY A 158 26.90 -2.50 -23.32
C GLY A 158 25.84 -1.53 -23.84
N PHE A 159 24.63 -2.00 -24.11
CA PHE A 159 23.52 -1.11 -24.46
C PHE A 159 22.83 -0.56 -23.20
N ARG A 160 22.40 0.70 -23.27
CA ARG A 160 21.58 1.34 -22.22
C ARG A 160 20.13 1.33 -22.65
N VAL A 161 19.22 1.31 -21.68
CA VAL A 161 17.78 1.44 -21.94
C VAL A 161 17.43 2.91 -22.12
N ALA A 162 16.72 3.22 -23.18
CA ALA A 162 16.11 4.53 -23.41
C ALA A 162 14.59 4.40 -23.45
N GLU A 163 13.91 5.25 -22.69
CA GLU A 163 12.45 5.29 -22.64
C GLU A 163 11.93 6.57 -23.34
N GLY A 164 10.71 6.50 -23.84
CA GLY A 164 10.03 7.62 -24.45
C GLY A 164 8.51 7.49 -24.41
N PRO A 165 7.80 8.54 -24.78
CA PRO A 165 6.35 8.63 -24.68
C PRO A 165 5.65 7.62 -25.61
N GLU A 166 4.54 7.06 -25.16
CA GLU A 166 3.65 6.22 -25.99
C GLU A 166 2.73 7.07 -26.87
N VAL A 167 2.33 8.24 -26.38
CA VAL A 167 1.67 9.29 -27.20
C VAL A 167 2.75 10.16 -27.80
N GLU A 168 2.91 10.12 -29.11
CA GLU A 168 4.04 10.72 -29.81
C GLU A 168 3.57 11.77 -30.79
N TRP A 169 4.47 12.71 -31.12
CA TRP A 169 4.26 13.65 -32.21
C TRP A 169 4.46 12.97 -33.58
N SER A 170 3.59 13.29 -34.54
CA SER A 170 3.72 12.84 -35.94
C SER A 170 5.11 13.11 -36.50
N ALA A 171 5.68 14.25 -36.16
CA ALA A 171 7.02 14.63 -36.60
C ALA A 171 8.11 13.64 -36.16
N TYR A 172 8.04 13.13 -34.94
CA TYR A 172 8.98 12.11 -34.48
C TYR A 172 8.65 10.71 -35.01
N ASN A 173 7.36 10.38 -35.09
CA ASN A 173 6.95 9.05 -35.51
C ASN A 173 7.20 8.80 -37.01
N PHE A 174 7.10 9.85 -37.83
CA PHE A 174 7.20 9.74 -39.30
C PHE A 174 8.31 10.63 -39.90
N ASP A 175 8.26 11.93 -39.72
CA ASP A 175 9.13 12.87 -40.44
C ASP A 175 10.61 12.69 -40.03
N ALA A 176 10.91 12.58 -38.75
CA ALA A 176 12.26 12.31 -38.25
C ALA A 176 12.80 10.93 -38.68
N MET A 177 11.91 9.99 -39.00
CA MET A 177 12.26 8.68 -39.56
C MET A 177 12.32 8.67 -41.09
N ARG A 178 12.27 9.84 -41.74
CA ARG A 178 12.24 9.99 -43.20
C ARG A 178 11.04 9.31 -43.86
N ILE A 179 9.89 9.38 -43.20
CA ILE A 179 8.61 8.89 -43.71
C ILE A 179 7.71 10.11 -43.93
N PRO A 180 7.87 10.88 -45.01
CA PRO A 180 7.04 12.04 -45.33
C PRO A 180 5.61 11.62 -45.67
N ASP A 181 4.71 12.61 -45.79
CA ASP A 181 3.28 12.36 -46.03
C ASP A 181 2.97 11.57 -47.29
N ASP A 182 3.77 11.77 -48.34
CA ASP A 182 3.68 11.11 -49.63
C ASP A 182 4.45 9.79 -49.74
N HIS A 183 5.08 9.33 -48.65
CA HIS A 183 5.87 8.11 -48.68
C HIS A 183 4.98 6.86 -48.60
N PRO A 184 5.12 5.88 -49.52
CA PRO A 184 4.27 4.70 -49.58
C PRO A 184 4.24 3.88 -48.25
N ALA A 185 5.33 3.89 -47.51
CA ALA A 185 5.39 3.18 -46.22
C ALA A 185 4.48 3.80 -45.13
N ARG A 186 4.11 5.09 -45.26
CA ARG A 186 3.22 5.78 -44.35
C ARG A 186 1.78 5.34 -44.50
N ASP A 187 1.35 5.05 -45.74
CA ASP A 187 0.00 4.55 -46.02
C ASP A 187 -0.23 3.12 -45.54
N MET A 188 0.83 2.36 -45.26
CA MET A 188 0.77 0.98 -44.78
C MET A 188 0.48 0.88 -43.28
N TRP A 189 0.40 1.98 -42.58
CA TRP A 189 0.34 1.99 -41.12
C TRP A 189 -1.02 2.49 -40.64
N ASP A 190 -1.79 1.58 -40.07
CA ASP A 190 -3.04 1.91 -39.39
C ASP A 190 -2.76 2.65 -38.08
N THR A 191 -2.69 3.97 -38.19
CA THR A 191 -2.30 4.83 -37.10
C THR A 191 -3.50 5.23 -36.24
N ILE A 192 -3.38 5.05 -34.93
CA ILE A 192 -4.36 5.53 -33.94
C ILE A 192 -4.00 6.96 -33.55
N TRP A 193 -4.76 7.92 -34.10
CA TRP A 193 -4.57 9.33 -33.83
C TRP A 193 -5.28 9.77 -32.54
N VAL A 194 -4.63 10.63 -31.77
CA VAL A 194 -5.26 11.29 -30.62
C VAL A 194 -6.21 12.37 -31.15
N ASP A 195 -7.44 12.40 -30.65
CA ASP A 195 -8.47 13.33 -31.12
C ASP A 195 -8.29 14.76 -30.55
N THR A 196 -7.08 15.27 -30.73
CA THR A 196 -6.71 16.64 -30.36
C THR A 196 -6.18 17.33 -31.63
N LEU A 197 -6.87 18.37 -32.03
CA LEU A 197 -6.43 19.19 -33.18
C LEU A 197 -5.56 20.35 -32.67
N LEU A 198 -4.36 20.45 -33.23
CA LEU A 198 -3.46 21.59 -33.08
C LEU A 198 -3.41 22.37 -34.40
N ASN A 199 -3.91 23.60 -34.39
CA ASN A 199 -4.06 24.42 -35.60
C ASN A 199 -4.88 23.74 -36.71
N GLY A 200 -5.91 22.96 -36.33
CA GLY A 200 -6.77 22.24 -37.28
C GLY A 200 -6.23 20.91 -37.80
N GLU A 201 -5.08 20.46 -37.32
CA GLU A 201 -4.44 19.22 -37.76
C GLU A 201 -4.24 18.24 -36.59
N ARG A 202 -4.38 16.96 -36.87
CA ARG A 202 -4.01 15.88 -35.90
C ARG A 202 -2.50 15.70 -35.91
N LYS A 203 -1.83 16.06 -34.83
CA LYS A 203 -0.36 16.02 -34.74
C LYS A 203 0.17 15.00 -33.72
N MET A 204 -0.70 14.41 -32.94
CA MET A 204 -0.34 13.42 -31.94
C MET A 204 -1.02 12.09 -32.23
N LEU A 205 -0.31 11.02 -31.95
CA LEU A 205 -0.74 9.65 -32.22
C LEU A 205 -0.19 8.69 -31.17
N LEU A 206 -0.76 7.50 -31.07
CA LEU A 206 -0.12 6.38 -30.40
C LEU A 206 1.00 5.84 -31.29
N ARG A 207 2.25 5.83 -30.82
CA ARG A 207 3.41 5.46 -31.63
C ARG A 207 3.23 4.09 -32.29
N THR A 208 3.51 4.00 -33.55
CA THR A 208 3.38 2.77 -34.37
C THR A 208 4.62 1.87 -34.26
N HIS A 209 5.72 2.40 -33.76
CA HIS A 209 7.00 1.75 -33.48
C HIS A 209 7.77 2.53 -32.41
N THR A 210 8.89 1.98 -31.94
CA THR A 210 9.70 2.63 -30.91
C THR A 210 10.80 3.55 -31.46
N SER A 211 10.94 3.62 -32.79
CA SER A 211 11.98 4.43 -33.50
C SER A 211 11.96 5.93 -33.18
N PRO A 212 10.84 6.59 -32.85
CA PRO A 212 10.84 8.00 -32.42
C PRO A 212 11.87 8.31 -31.35
N ASN A 213 12.11 7.33 -30.47
CA ASN A 213 13.09 7.47 -29.40
C ASN A 213 14.53 7.48 -29.88
N GLN A 214 14.84 6.95 -31.07
CA GLN A 214 16.18 7.09 -31.68
C GLN A 214 16.47 8.57 -31.95
N ALA A 215 15.54 9.28 -32.57
CA ALA A 215 15.69 10.72 -32.80
C ALA A 215 15.86 11.50 -31.51
N ARG A 216 15.01 11.18 -30.48
CA ARG A 216 15.09 11.81 -29.17
C ARG A 216 16.41 11.53 -28.45
N VAL A 217 16.96 10.33 -28.60
CA VAL A 217 18.28 9.98 -28.03
C VAL A 217 19.38 10.74 -28.73
N MET A 218 19.38 10.81 -30.06
CA MET A 218 20.37 11.53 -30.84
C MET A 218 20.34 13.03 -30.56
N GLU A 219 19.16 13.63 -30.37
CA GLU A 219 19.02 15.03 -29.94
C GLU A 219 19.64 15.31 -28.56
N ARG A 220 19.51 14.36 -27.63
CA ARG A 220 20.04 14.49 -26.26
C ARG A 220 21.52 14.14 -26.16
N THR A 221 21.99 13.28 -27.06
CA THR A 221 23.36 12.77 -27.08
C THR A 221 23.87 12.87 -28.52
N PRO A 222 24.22 14.08 -28.99
CA PRO A 222 24.58 14.31 -30.38
C PRO A 222 25.94 13.72 -30.78
N GLU A 223 26.79 13.42 -29.77
CA GLU A 223 28.12 12.88 -30.02
C GLU A 223 28.18 11.37 -29.78
N PRO A 224 28.76 10.59 -30.72
CA PRO A 224 28.98 9.16 -30.50
C PRO A 224 30.06 8.90 -29.44
N PRO A 225 30.11 7.71 -28.81
CA PRO A 225 29.28 6.54 -29.16
C PRO A 225 27.89 6.55 -28.53
N VAL A 226 26.87 6.16 -29.29
CA VAL A 226 25.51 5.93 -28.82
C VAL A 226 25.22 4.43 -28.95
N ARG A 227 24.83 3.79 -27.86
CA ARG A 227 24.36 2.39 -27.82
C ARG A 227 23.16 2.29 -26.90
N VAL A 228 21.98 2.21 -27.47
CA VAL A 228 20.73 2.15 -26.70
C VAL A 228 19.78 1.10 -27.26
N ILE A 229 18.92 0.59 -26.38
CA ILE A 229 17.73 -0.14 -26.77
C ILE A 229 16.51 0.62 -26.27
N VAL A 230 15.44 0.52 -27.05
CA VAL A 230 14.15 1.16 -26.76
C VAL A 230 13.07 0.10 -26.64
N PRO A 231 12.89 -0.50 -25.46
CA PRO A 231 11.77 -1.40 -25.20
C PRO A 231 10.49 -0.58 -25.01
N GLY A 232 9.38 -1.03 -25.57
CA GLY A 232 8.11 -0.35 -25.35
C GLY A 232 6.95 -0.92 -26.12
N LYS A 233 5.76 -0.41 -25.81
CA LYS A 233 4.53 -0.73 -26.51
C LYS A 233 4.42 0.11 -27.76
N CYS A 234 3.86 -0.49 -28.80
CA CYS A 234 3.50 0.13 -30.06
C CYS A 234 2.05 -0.19 -30.39
N TYR A 235 1.42 0.64 -31.16
CA TYR A 235 -0.01 0.60 -31.38
C TYR A 235 -0.33 0.73 -32.87
N ARG A 236 -1.23 -0.14 -33.34
CA ARG A 236 -1.71 -0.13 -34.72
C ARG A 236 -3.20 -0.42 -34.74
N GLN A 237 -3.91 0.18 -35.64
CA GLN A 237 -5.36 -0.05 -35.76
C GLN A 237 -5.60 -1.36 -36.54
N GLU A 238 -5.33 -2.46 -35.94
CA GLU A 238 -5.54 -3.79 -36.53
C GLU A 238 -6.72 -4.48 -35.84
N ALA A 239 -7.43 -5.31 -36.60
CA ALA A 239 -8.45 -6.18 -36.01
C ALA A 239 -7.75 -7.28 -35.20
N THR A 240 -8.16 -7.44 -33.95
CA THR A 240 -7.63 -8.49 -33.07
C THR A 240 -8.07 -9.86 -33.55
N ASP A 241 -7.11 -10.72 -33.84
CA ASP A 241 -7.33 -12.15 -34.18
C ASP A 241 -6.29 -13.04 -33.46
N ALA A 242 -6.12 -14.28 -33.88
CA ALA A 242 -5.17 -15.22 -33.26
C ALA A 242 -3.70 -14.82 -33.46
N THR A 243 -3.40 -13.92 -34.40
CA THR A 243 -2.03 -13.54 -34.80
C THR A 243 -1.78 -12.03 -34.77
N HIS A 244 -2.83 -11.22 -34.68
CA HIS A 244 -2.78 -9.76 -34.68
C HIS A 244 -3.40 -9.18 -33.43
N GLU A 245 -2.77 -8.15 -32.91
CA GLU A 245 -3.23 -7.38 -31.75
C GLU A 245 -2.96 -5.88 -32.00
N TRP A 246 -3.88 -5.02 -31.60
CA TRP A 246 -3.75 -3.57 -31.74
C TRP A 246 -2.60 -2.96 -30.93
N MET A 247 -2.10 -3.69 -29.94
CA MET A 247 -0.97 -3.31 -29.11
C MET A 247 0.06 -4.44 -29.11
N LEU A 248 1.26 -4.12 -29.55
CA LEU A 248 2.40 -5.05 -29.54
C LEU A 248 3.57 -4.47 -28.72
N THR A 249 4.46 -5.33 -28.29
CA THR A 249 5.68 -4.92 -27.59
C THR A 249 6.86 -5.08 -28.53
N GLN A 250 7.64 -4.00 -28.69
CA GLN A 250 8.82 -3.95 -29.53
C GLN A 250 10.05 -3.60 -28.72
N ILE A 251 11.20 -4.12 -29.12
CA ILE A 251 12.52 -3.66 -28.66
C ILE A 251 13.30 -3.26 -29.89
N GLU A 252 13.71 -2.03 -29.93
CA GLU A 252 14.51 -1.48 -31.01
C GLU A 252 15.91 -1.15 -30.48
N GLY A 253 16.93 -1.29 -31.29
CA GLY A 253 18.31 -0.98 -30.94
C GLY A 253 18.89 0.08 -31.85
N LEU A 254 19.66 1.00 -31.27
CA LEU A 254 20.45 1.99 -31.99
C LEU A 254 21.91 1.94 -31.54
N ALA A 255 22.79 1.78 -32.49
CA ALA A 255 24.22 1.93 -32.29
C ALA A 255 24.79 2.93 -33.31
N VAL A 256 25.37 4.00 -32.79
CA VAL A 256 26.06 5.03 -33.59
C VAL A 256 27.48 5.17 -33.07
N ASP A 257 28.46 4.94 -33.91
CA ASP A 257 29.87 5.05 -33.56
C ASP A 257 30.71 5.25 -34.84
N GLU A 258 31.97 5.59 -34.68
CA GLU A 258 32.88 5.62 -35.79
C GLU A 258 33.19 4.23 -36.35
N GLY A 259 33.12 4.06 -37.65
CA GLY A 259 33.51 2.83 -38.33
C GLY A 259 32.58 1.62 -38.12
N VAL A 260 31.33 1.83 -37.67
CA VAL A 260 30.29 0.77 -37.54
C VAL A 260 30.04 0.13 -38.91
N ARG A 261 30.04 -1.20 -38.93
CA ARG A 261 29.90 -2.03 -40.14
C ARG A 261 28.71 -2.99 -40.00
N MET A 262 28.27 -3.54 -41.13
CA MET A 262 27.24 -4.58 -41.17
C MET A 262 27.65 -5.83 -40.32
N SER A 263 28.96 -6.12 -40.22
CA SER A 263 29.48 -7.18 -39.35
C SER A 263 29.18 -6.94 -37.90
N ASP A 264 29.16 -5.71 -37.44
CA ASP A 264 28.90 -5.34 -36.04
C ASP A 264 27.43 -5.55 -35.71
N LEU A 265 26.53 -5.14 -36.64
CA LEU A 265 25.11 -5.44 -36.53
C LEU A 265 24.84 -6.94 -36.44
N LYS A 266 25.43 -7.72 -37.35
CA LYS A 266 25.31 -9.19 -37.36
C LYS A 266 25.88 -9.79 -36.08
N GLY A 267 27.01 -9.30 -35.57
CA GLY A 267 27.62 -9.74 -34.35
C GLY A 267 26.73 -9.53 -33.12
N VAL A 268 26.15 -8.36 -32.99
CA VAL A 268 25.22 -8.02 -31.89
C VAL A 268 23.97 -8.90 -31.94
N LEU A 269 23.35 -9.03 -33.12
CA LEU A 269 22.16 -9.87 -33.28
C LEU A 269 22.44 -11.36 -33.08
N TYR A 270 23.62 -11.84 -33.53
CA TYR A 270 24.03 -13.21 -33.29
C TYR A 270 24.23 -13.49 -31.80
N GLU A 271 24.91 -12.61 -31.10
CA GLU A 271 25.13 -12.77 -29.65
C GLU A 271 23.82 -12.64 -28.88
N PHE A 272 22.91 -11.74 -29.27
CA PHE A 272 21.57 -11.66 -28.71
C PHE A 272 20.80 -13.00 -28.87
N ALA A 273 20.84 -13.58 -30.08
CA ALA A 273 20.19 -14.85 -30.34
C ALA A 273 20.73 -15.96 -29.44
N ARG A 274 22.04 -16.03 -29.23
CA ARG A 274 22.67 -17.03 -28.38
C ARG A 274 22.31 -16.84 -26.90
N LYS A 275 22.26 -15.61 -26.42
CA LYS A 275 21.87 -15.30 -25.04
C LYS A 275 20.40 -15.64 -24.77
N MET A 276 19.52 -15.36 -25.72
CA MET A 276 18.07 -15.59 -25.56
C MET A 276 17.67 -17.04 -25.80
N PHE A 277 18.27 -17.70 -26.79
CA PHE A 277 17.76 -18.98 -27.30
C PHE A 277 18.76 -20.14 -27.15
N GLY A 278 19.95 -19.88 -26.63
CA GLY A 278 20.98 -20.88 -26.38
C GLY A 278 22.12 -20.87 -27.42
N GLN A 279 23.27 -21.44 -27.01
CA GLN A 279 24.52 -21.35 -27.75
C GLN A 279 24.55 -22.13 -29.07
N ASP A 280 23.72 -23.17 -29.19
CA ASP A 280 23.70 -24.09 -30.34
C ASP A 280 22.75 -23.67 -31.45
N ARG A 281 22.23 -22.43 -31.39
CA ARG A 281 21.28 -21.94 -32.41
C ARG A 281 21.98 -21.60 -33.72
N LYS A 282 21.39 -22.12 -34.80
CA LYS A 282 21.78 -21.70 -36.15
C LYS A 282 21.08 -20.41 -36.51
N VAL A 283 21.85 -19.39 -36.74
CA VAL A 283 21.37 -18.06 -37.15
C VAL A 283 21.78 -17.81 -38.59
N ILE A 284 20.82 -17.38 -39.39
CA ILE A 284 21.02 -17.05 -40.80
C ILE A 284 20.54 -15.64 -41.01
N PHE A 285 21.25 -14.87 -41.83
CA PHE A 285 20.85 -13.52 -42.24
C PHE A 285 20.49 -13.55 -43.70
N HIS A 286 19.31 -13.02 -43.99
CA HIS A 286 18.81 -12.83 -45.36
C HIS A 286 18.79 -11.33 -45.71
N HIS A 287 19.07 -10.98 -46.95
CA HIS A 287 18.79 -9.65 -47.43
C HIS A 287 17.28 -9.44 -47.41
N SER A 288 16.86 -8.28 -46.90
CA SER A 288 15.46 -7.93 -46.87
C SER A 288 15.32 -6.44 -47.27
N TYR A 289 14.26 -6.14 -47.98
CA TYR A 289 13.94 -4.78 -48.35
C TYR A 289 13.00 -4.15 -47.33
N PHE A 290 13.40 -3.00 -46.82
CA PHE A 290 12.56 -2.12 -46.02
C PHE A 290 12.53 -0.76 -46.64
N PRO A 291 11.36 -0.08 -46.77
CA PRO A 291 11.23 1.18 -47.52
C PRO A 291 12.18 2.28 -47.07
N PHE A 292 12.59 2.31 -45.82
CA PHE A 292 13.41 3.35 -45.20
C PHE A 292 14.72 2.83 -44.55
N VAL A 293 15.12 1.61 -44.89
CA VAL A 293 16.33 0.99 -44.36
C VAL A 293 17.21 0.47 -45.49
N GLU A 294 18.49 0.87 -45.51
CA GLU A 294 19.44 0.41 -46.52
C GLU A 294 20.86 0.40 -45.93
N PRO A 295 21.60 -0.70 -46.01
CA PRO A 295 21.14 -2.05 -46.41
C PRO A 295 20.31 -2.72 -45.31
N GLY A 296 19.27 -3.49 -45.70
CA GLY A 296 18.38 -4.22 -44.83
C GLY A 296 18.71 -5.71 -44.73
N VAL A 297 18.62 -6.28 -43.55
CA VAL A 297 18.75 -7.73 -43.30
C VAL A 297 17.71 -8.21 -42.31
N GLU A 298 17.24 -9.44 -42.50
CA GLU A 298 16.44 -10.16 -41.54
C GLU A 298 17.25 -11.31 -40.94
N MET A 299 17.05 -11.55 -39.63
CA MET A 299 17.63 -12.66 -38.92
C MET A 299 16.62 -13.81 -38.76
N ALA A 300 16.95 -14.98 -39.24
CA ALA A 300 16.18 -16.19 -39.03
C ALA A 300 16.96 -17.17 -38.14
N MET A 301 16.23 -17.96 -37.35
CA MET A 301 16.78 -18.97 -36.48
C MET A 301 16.05 -20.30 -36.67
N ASP A 302 16.75 -21.41 -36.40
CA ASP A 302 16.12 -22.71 -36.30
C ASP A 302 15.12 -22.79 -35.14
N ARG A 303 14.05 -23.59 -35.30
CA ARG A 303 13.01 -23.77 -34.28
C ARG A 303 13.57 -24.43 -33.02
N ASN A 304 13.28 -23.84 -31.85
CA ASN A 304 13.45 -24.51 -30.57
C ASN A 304 12.14 -24.52 -29.77
N LEU A 305 11.54 -25.70 -29.66
CA LEU A 305 10.32 -25.91 -28.89
C LEU A 305 10.55 -25.83 -27.36
N ALA A 306 11.80 -26.00 -26.90
CA ALA A 306 12.13 -25.99 -25.48
C ALA A 306 12.08 -24.60 -24.83
N TRP A 307 12.14 -23.52 -25.62
CA TRP A 307 12.03 -22.16 -25.08
C TRP A 307 10.59 -21.78 -24.71
N SER A 308 9.62 -22.23 -25.53
CA SER A 308 8.19 -21.97 -25.25
C SER A 308 7.68 -22.68 -23.99
N SER A 309 8.27 -23.80 -23.60
CA SER A 309 7.89 -24.51 -22.36
C SER A 309 8.37 -23.81 -21.09
N ARG A 310 9.49 -23.06 -21.13
CA ARG A 310 9.96 -22.30 -19.96
C ARG A 310 9.08 -21.10 -19.58
N LEU A 311 8.26 -20.61 -20.50
CA LEU A 311 7.33 -19.51 -20.23
C LEU A 311 6.02 -19.98 -19.59
N LEU A 312 5.77 -21.28 -19.61
CA LEU A 312 4.54 -21.89 -19.08
C LEU A 312 4.73 -22.53 -17.70
N GLU A 313 5.98 -22.71 -17.22
CA GLU A 313 6.35 -23.11 -15.86
C GLU A 313 6.51 -21.88 -14.95
#